data_237f6fddf54c702e7813260df4a96888
#
_entry.id   237f6fddf54c702e7813260df4a96888
#
_cell.length_a   1.000
_cell.length_b   1.000
_cell.length_c   1.000
_cell.angle_alpha   90.00
_cell.angle_beta   90.00
_cell.angle_gamma   90.00
#
_symmetry.space_group_name_H-M   'P 1'
#
loop_
_entity.id
_entity.type
_entity.pdbx_description
1 polymer ?
#
loop_
_entity_poly.entity_id
_entity_poly.type
_entity_poly.pdbx_seq_one_letter_code
_entity_poly.pdbx_strand_id
1 'polypeptide(L)'
;RLSRMATFRDLLADARARITETDPAGAEALLADGHLLLDVREPDEFEQGAIPDSMHIPRGNLESGIENRVTDRDHAIVVMCAGGVRSAFAADTLQQLGYSNVVSMDGGFNRWKDEGREWRTPRTLTAEQRNRYQRHLLLPEVGEEGQLKLLDASVLLLGAGGLGSPAAMYLAAAGVGKLGIVDMDVVDESNLQRQILHNLDRIGDRKVDSAKKTLTALNPDVDVVTYDVRLGADNIMEILDGYDVVVDGADNFPSRYLLNDATVKLGIPVVHGSIFRFEGQVTVFDPRNGVTYRDMLPEAPPAEFAPSCAEAGVLGVLPGIVGSIQALEAIKLILGLGDGLSGRLVAFDAMDMSFREYRL
;
A
#
# COMPACT_ATOMS: atom_id res chain seq x y z
N ARG A 1 12.48 -20.60 -56.86
CA ARG A 1 13.28 -20.81 -55.66
C ARG A 1 12.31 -20.83 -54.49
N LEU A 2 12.04 -22.02 -53.92
CA LEU A 2 11.35 -22.14 -52.63
C LEU A 2 12.26 -21.46 -51.60
N SER A 3 11.83 -20.34 -51.02
CA SER A 3 12.55 -19.71 -49.89
C SER A 3 12.57 -20.77 -48.78
N ARG A 4 13.79 -21.10 -48.30
CA ARG A 4 13.96 -22.00 -47.16
C ARG A 4 13.18 -21.42 -45.97
N MET A 5 12.19 -22.16 -45.48
CA MET A 5 11.44 -21.71 -44.26
C MET A 5 12.45 -21.61 -43.12
N ALA A 6 12.41 -20.47 -42.40
CA ALA A 6 13.28 -20.25 -41.26
C ALA A 6 12.97 -21.29 -40.16
N THR A 7 14.03 -21.86 -39.61
CA THR A 7 13.91 -22.77 -38.45
C THR A 7 13.87 -21.96 -37.14
N PHE A 8 13.48 -22.62 -36.06
CA PHE A 8 13.61 -22.04 -34.73
C PHE A 8 15.04 -21.53 -34.42
N ARG A 9 16.04 -22.28 -34.83
CA ARG A 9 17.47 -21.89 -34.66
C ARG A 9 17.79 -20.61 -35.42
N ASP A 10 17.29 -20.49 -36.65
CA ASP A 10 17.52 -19.30 -37.47
C ASP A 10 16.85 -18.06 -36.78
N LEU A 11 15.63 -18.19 -36.31
CA LEU A 11 14.93 -17.10 -35.59
C LEU A 11 15.66 -16.70 -34.30
N LEU A 12 16.10 -17.64 -33.50
CA LEU A 12 16.86 -17.36 -32.28
C LEU A 12 18.22 -16.69 -32.59
N ALA A 13 18.91 -17.14 -33.62
CA ALA A 13 20.17 -16.53 -34.05
C ALA A 13 19.96 -15.08 -34.51
N ASP A 14 18.85 -14.83 -35.25
CA ASP A 14 18.48 -13.50 -35.73
C ASP A 14 18.13 -12.58 -34.55
N ALA A 15 17.38 -13.06 -33.55
CA ALA A 15 17.06 -12.30 -32.36
C ALA A 15 18.35 -11.93 -31.59
N ARG A 16 19.21 -12.91 -31.33
CA ARG A 16 20.48 -12.70 -30.62
C ARG A 16 21.42 -11.73 -31.35
N ALA A 17 21.38 -11.70 -32.67
CA ALA A 17 22.19 -10.76 -33.45
C ALA A 17 21.76 -9.29 -33.30
N ARG A 18 20.54 -9.04 -32.83
CA ARG A 18 19.98 -7.68 -32.65
C ARG A 18 20.02 -7.18 -31.21
N ILE A 19 20.20 -8.07 -30.24
CA ILE A 19 20.15 -7.72 -28.80
C ILE A 19 21.56 -7.70 -28.19
N THR A 20 21.67 -7.13 -27.00
CA THR A 20 22.83 -7.28 -26.13
C THR A 20 22.57 -8.41 -25.14
N GLU A 21 23.54 -9.31 -24.96
CA GLU A 21 23.47 -10.36 -23.94
C GLU A 21 24.58 -10.17 -22.90
N THR A 22 24.29 -10.60 -21.66
CA THR A 22 25.27 -10.66 -20.56
C THR A 22 25.12 -11.98 -19.81
N ASP A 23 26.16 -12.39 -19.11
CA ASP A 23 26.10 -13.54 -18.19
C ASP A 23 25.54 -13.15 -16.83
N PRO A 24 25.27 -14.09 -15.90
CA PRO A 24 24.75 -13.75 -14.56
C PRO A 24 25.62 -12.78 -13.77
N ALA A 25 26.95 -12.82 -13.94
CA ALA A 25 27.84 -11.89 -13.25
C ALA A 25 27.69 -10.45 -13.77
N GLY A 26 27.59 -10.29 -15.09
CA GLY A 26 27.31 -8.99 -15.70
C GLY A 26 25.91 -8.50 -15.38
N ALA A 27 24.90 -9.40 -15.34
CA ALA A 27 23.55 -9.05 -14.92
C ALA A 27 23.52 -8.52 -13.47
N GLU A 28 24.18 -9.19 -12.53
CA GLU A 28 24.28 -8.75 -11.13
C GLU A 28 24.91 -7.36 -11.00
N ALA A 29 25.96 -7.08 -11.78
CA ALA A 29 26.57 -5.75 -11.80
C ALA A 29 25.63 -4.68 -12.35
N LEU A 30 24.85 -4.98 -13.41
CA LEU A 30 23.84 -4.08 -13.96
C LEU A 30 22.71 -3.81 -12.97
N LEU A 31 22.25 -4.85 -12.24
CA LEU A 31 21.24 -4.69 -11.18
C LEU A 31 21.74 -3.81 -10.04
N ALA A 32 22.99 -3.95 -9.63
CA ALA A 32 23.63 -3.08 -8.64
C ALA A 32 23.74 -1.62 -9.11
N ASP A 33 23.79 -1.40 -10.44
CA ASP A 33 23.79 -0.07 -11.07
C ASP A 33 22.36 0.47 -11.34
N GLY A 34 21.34 -0.19 -10.83
CA GLY A 34 19.95 0.28 -10.87
C GLY A 34 19.12 -0.19 -12.07
N HIS A 35 19.59 -1.19 -12.83
CA HIS A 35 18.76 -1.79 -13.89
C HIS A 35 17.59 -2.56 -13.27
N LEU A 36 16.42 -2.49 -13.91
CA LEU A 36 15.28 -3.33 -13.59
C LEU A 36 15.50 -4.76 -14.06
N LEU A 37 15.28 -5.75 -13.20
CA LEU A 37 15.24 -7.15 -13.61
C LEU A 37 13.82 -7.54 -14.01
N LEU A 38 13.65 -7.96 -15.26
CA LEU A 38 12.38 -8.44 -15.81
C LEU A 38 12.42 -9.96 -16.00
N ASP A 39 11.65 -10.69 -15.20
CA ASP A 39 11.49 -12.14 -15.32
C ASP A 39 10.31 -12.48 -16.24
N VAL A 40 10.60 -13.15 -17.35
CA VAL A 40 9.57 -13.53 -18.35
C VAL A 40 9.23 -15.02 -18.31
N ARG A 41 9.51 -15.70 -17.20
CA ARG A 41 9.13 -17.12 -17.00
C ARG A 41 7.62 -17.25 -16.79
N GLU A 42 7.13 -18.49 -16.85
CA GLU A 42 5.75 -18.78 -16.51
C GLU A 42 5.53 -18.64 -14.98
N PRO A 43 4.27 -18.38 -14.52
CA PRO A 43 3.99 -18.15 -13.10
C PRO A 43 4.46 -19.29 -12.18
N ASP A 44 4.27 -20.52 -12.58
CA ASP A 44 4.66 -21.70 -11.81
C ASP A 44 6.21 -21.84 -11.68
N GLU A 45 6.97 -21.38 -12.67
CA GLU A 45 8.42 -21.32 -12.59
C GLU A 45 8.88 -20.19 -11.65
N PHE A 46 8.19 -19.04 -11.67
CA PHE A 46 8.48 -17.90 -10.82
C PHE A 46 8.18 -18.22 -9.35
N GLU A 47 7.03 -18.84 -9.07
CA GLU A 47 6.61 -19.24 -7.72
C GLU A 47 7.58 -20.24 -7.05
N GLN A 48 8.29 -21.06 -7.84
CA GLN A 48 9.29 -21.99 -7.32
C GLN A 48 10.62 -21.33 -6.91
N GLY A 49 10.85 -20.10 -7.35
CA GLY A 49 12.03 -19.32 -6.99
C GLY A 49 12.26 -18.16 -7.94
N ALA A 50 12.69 -17.02 -7.42
CA ALA A 50 12.99 -15.82 -8.21
C ALA A 50 14.20 -15.08 -7.65
N ILE A 51 14.82 -14.26 -8.47
CA ILE A 51 15.85 -13.31 -8.03
C ILE A 51 15.11 -12.18 -7.28
N PRO A 52 15.59 -11.72 -6.11
CA PRO A 52 14.97 -10.64 -5.36
C PRO A 52 14.71 -9.41 -6.23
N ASP A 53 13.59 -8.73 -5.95
CA ASP A 53 13.16 -7.48 -6.59
C ASP A 53 12.94 -7.55 -8.11
N SER A 54 12.84 -8.77 -8.68
CA SER A 54 12.51 -8.97 -10.08
C SER A 54 11.03 -8.64 -10.35
N MET A 55 10.78 -7.86 -11.41
CA MET A 55 9.44 -7.66 -11.95
C MET A 55 9.04 -8.88 -12.77
N HIS A 56 7.91 -9.49 -12.46
CA HIS A 56 7.43 -10.65 -13.19
C HIS A 56 6.35 -10.29 -14.21
N ILE A 57 6.62 -10.55 -15.49
CA ILE A 57 5.65 -10.48 -16.59
C ILE A 57 5.87 -11.72 -17.47
N PRO A 58 4.99 -12.74 -17.42
CA PRO A 58 5.12 -13.92 -18.25
C PRO A 58 5.27 -13.56 -19.73
N ARG A 59 6.10 -14.32 -20.47
CA ARG A 59 6.42 -14.01 -21.87
C ARG A 59 5.15 -13.78 -22.73
N GLY A 60 4.09 -14.53 -22.48
CA GLY A 60 2.81 -14.40 -23.21
C GLY A 60 2.05 -13.10 -22.97
N ASN A 61 2.38 -12.37 -21.90
CA ASN A 61 1.73 -11.13 -21.49
C ASN A 61 2.66 -9.90 -21.63
N LEU A 62 3.87 -10.10 -22.17
CA LEU A 62 4.91 -9.06 -22.15
C LEU A 62 4.46 -7.80 -22.89
N GLU A 63 4.01 -7.93 -24.11
CA GLU A 63 3.66 -6.80 -25.00
C GLU A 63 2.53 -5.95 -24.42
N SER A 64 1.52 -6.59 -23.83
CA SER A 64 0.36 -5.91 -23.23
C SER A 64 0.61 -5.41 -21.81
N GLY A 65 1.61 -5.97 -21.10
CA GLY A 65 1.85 -5.68 -19.69
C GLY A 65 2.95 -4.67 -19.41
N ILE A 66 3.97 -4.63 -20.27
CA ILE A 66 5.17 -3.83 -20.01
C ILE A 66 4.91 -2.31 -20.07
N GLU A 67 4.09 -1.86 -21.01
CA GLU A 67 3.85 -0.43 -21.23
C GLU A 67 3.19 0.26 -20.04
N ASN A 68 2.36 -0.46 -19.29
CA ASN A 68 1.70 0.04 -18.09
C ASN A 68 2.61 0.03 -16.85
N ARG A 69 3.67 -0.77 -16.84
CA ARG A 69 4.57 -0.93 -15.70
C ARG A 69 5.88 -0.18 -15.84
N VAL A 70 6.37 -0.05 -17.07
CA VAL A 70 7.61 0.68 -17.41
C VAL A 70 7.29 1.68 -18.49
N THR A 71 6.83 2.86 -18.11
CA THR A 71 6.41 3.92 -19.03
C THR A 71 7.57 4.65 -19.68
N ASP A 72 8.72 4.69 -19.01
CA ASP A 72 9.96 5.26 -19.54
C ASP A 72 10.64 4.26 -20.48
N ARG A 73 10.75 4.62 -21.77
CA ARG A 73 11.36 3.77 -22.80
C ARG A 73 12.90 3.73 -22.72
N ASP A 74 13.52 4.64 -22.02
CA ASP A 74 14.95 4.69 -21.79
C ASP A 74 15.37 3.96 -20.50
N HIS A 75 14.39 3.46 -19.73
CA HIS A 75 14.67 2.69 -18.51
C HIS A 75 15.53 1.47 -18.82
N ALA A 76 16.57 1.29 -18.03
CA ALA A 76 17.52 0.18 -18.21
C ALA A 76 16.94 -1.14 -17.69
N ILE A 77 16.85 -2.16 -18.55
CA ILE A 77 16.18 -3.43 -18.24
C ILE A 77 17.13 -4.61 -18.51
N VAL A 78 17.29 -5.48 -17.53
CA VAL A 78 17.84 -6.84 -17.70
C VAL A 78 16.68 -7.81 -17.82
N VAL A 79 16.59 -8.55 -18.92
CA VAL A 79 15.52 -9.55 -19.14
C VAL A 79 16.06 -10.93 -18.87
N MET A 80 15.35 -11.73 -18.09
CA MET A 80 15.72 -13.12 -17.84
C MET A 80 14.57 -14.10 -18.05
N CYS A 81 14.91 -15.35 -18.35
CA CYS A 81 14.01 -16.50 -18.28
C CYS A 81 14.73 -17.71 -17.64
N ALA A 82 14.23 -18.93 -17.80
CA ALA A 82 14.90 -20.10 -17.22
C ALA A 82 16.30 -20.36 -17.80
N GLY A 83 16.47 -20.29 -19.13
CA GLY A 83 17.70 -20.70 -19.80
C GLY A 83 18.20 -19.75 -20.89
N GLY A 84 17.73 -18.49 -20.96
CA GLY A 84 18.22 -17.47 -21.89
C GLY A 84 17.53 -17.42 -23.27
N VAL A 85 16.66 -18.36 -23.61
CA VAL A 85 15.99 -18.40 -24.92
C VAL A 85 14.79 -17.46 -24.99
N ARG A 86 13.85 -17.57 -24.05
CA ARG A 86 12.66 -16.70 -23.98
C ARG A 86 13.06 -15.25 -23.75
N SER A 87 14.09 -15.02 -22.93
CA SER A 87 14.61 -13.67 -22.65
C SER A 87 15.25 -13.03 -23.89
N ALA A 88 15.91 -13.80 -24.75
CA ALA A 88 16.44 -13.27 -26.02
C ALA A 88 15.31 -12.76 -26.93
N PHE A 89 14.24 -13.53 -27.12
CA PHE A 89 13.07 -13.07 -27.86
C PHE A 89 12.33 -11.92 -27.18
N ALA A 90 12.26 -11.93 -25.85
CA ALA A 90 11.66 -10.84 -25.08
C ALA A 90 12.45 -9.54 -25.24
N ALA A 91 13.77 -9.58 -25.17
CA ALA A 91 14.62 -8.41 -25.37
C ALA A 91 14.47 -7.84 -26.80
N ASP A 92 14.44 -8.68 -27.82
CA ASP A 92 14.18 -8.27 -29.20
C ASP A 92 12.79 -7.61 -29.36
N THR A 93 11.77 -8.17 -28.73
CA THR A 93 10.42 -7.59 -28.68
C THR A 93 10.39 -6.22 -27.98
N LEU A 94 11.05 -6.09 -26.83
CA LEU A 94 11.13 -4.81 -26.10
C LEU A 94 11.81 -3.71 -26.92
N GLN A 95 12.88 -4.04 -27.65
CA GLN A 95 13.50 -3.08 -28.57
C GLN A 95 12.56 -2.66 -29.68
N GLN A 96 11.77 -3.59 -30.25
CA GLN A 96 10.75 -3.27 -31.25
C GLN A 96 9.64 -2.37 -30.68
N LEU A 97 9.32 -2.48 -29.38
CA LEU A 97 8.40 -1.60 -28.66
C LEU A 97 9.03 -0.24 -28.30
N GLY A 98 10.33 -0.02 -28.63
CA GLY A 98 11.00 1.24 -28.45
C GLY A 98 11.80 1.39 -27.14
N TYR A 99 11.97 0.31 -26.35
CA TYR A 99 12.87 0.33 -25.19
C TYR A 99 14.33 0.33 -25.66
N SER A 100 15.07 1.38 -25.32
CA SER A 100 16.42 1.63 -25.87
C SER A 100 17.54 0.89 -25.12
N ASN A 101 17.34 0.56 -23.85
CA ASN A 101 18.36 0.00 -22.97
C ASN A 101 17.96 -1.37 -22.41
N VAL A 102 18.02 -2.41 -23.23
CA VAL A 102 17.59 -3.76 -22.90
C VAL A 102 18.73 -4.76 -23.08
N VAL A 103 19.01 -5.54 -22.05
CA VAL A 103 20.02 -6.60 -22.02
C VAL A 103 19.39 -7.94 -21.66
N SER A 104 19.64 -9.01 -22.39
CA SER A 104 19.18 -10.37 -22.07
C SER A 104 20.22 -11.12 -21.23
N MET A 105 19.79 -11.79 -20.16
CA MET A 105 20.68 -12.65 -19.35
C MET A 105 20.79 -14.04 -19.97
N ASP A 106 21.95 -14.36 -20.54
CA ASP A 106 22.25 -15.69 -21.06
C ASP A 106 22.37 -16.72 -19.94
N GLY A 107 21.89 -17.94 -20.20
CA GLY A 107 21.81 -18.99 -19.19
C GLY A 107 20.68 -18.82 -18.20
N GLY A 108 20.11 -17.61 -18.07
CA GLY A 108 18.91 -17.30 -17.28
C GLY A 108 18.99 -17.71 -15.82
N PHE A 109 17.83 -17.93 -15.21
CA PHE A 109 17.69 -18.27 -13.79
C PHE A 109 18.38 -19.60 -13.40
N ASN A 110 18.45 -20.57 -14.32
CA ASN A 110 19.13 -21.83 -14.04
C ASN A 110 20.62 -21.59 -13.78
N ARG A 111 21.29 -20.87 -14.68
CA ARG A 111 22.72 -20.55 -14.53
C ARG A 111 22.97 -19.63 -13.32
N TRP A 112 22.06 -18.67 -13.04
CA TRP A 112 22.13 -17.83 -11.84
C TRP A 112 22.17 -18.67 -10.57
N LYS A 113 21.28 -19.69 -10.45
CA LYS A 113 21.27 -20.61 -9.30
C LYS A 113 22.51 -21.51 -9.26
N ASP A 114 22.92 -22.06 -10.39
CA ASP A 114 24.07 -22.96 -10.48
C ASP A 114 25.38 -22.25 -10.07
N GLU A 115 25.48 -20.94 -10.28
CA GLU A 115 26.58 -20.10 -9.82
C GLU A 115 26.47 -19.71 -8.33
N GLY A 116 25.46 -20.19 -7.61
CA GLY A 116 25.26 -19.96 -6.16
C GLY A 116 24.84 -18.54 -5.81
N ARG A 117 24.27 -17.79 -6.75
CA ARG A 117 23.80 -16.42 -6.54
C ARG A 117 22.50 -16.39 -5.76
N GLU A 118 22.19 -15.23 -5.14
CA GLU A 118 21.01 -15.07 -4.31
C GLU A 118 19.72 -15.24 -5.09
N TRP A 119 18.83 -16.05 -4.55
CA TRP A 119 17.45 -16.21 -5.00
C TRP A 119 16.57 -16.65 -3.82
N ARG A 120 15.28 -16.42 -3.93
CA ARG A 120 14.31 -16.80 -2.88
C ARG A 120 13.01 -17.29 -3.51
N THR A 121 12.24 -18.07 -2.76
CA THR A 121 10.87 -18.38 -3.15
C THR A 121 10.02 -17.14 -2.88
N PRO A 122 9.38 -16.55 -3.91
CA PRO A 122 8.53 -15.40 -3.71
C PRO A 122 7.35 -15.77 -2.80
N ARG A 123 6.93 -14.82 -1.96
CA ARG A 123 5.65 -14.95 -1.28
C ARG A 123 4.53 -14.82 -2.30
N THR A 124 3.59 -15.75 -2.28
CA THR A 124 2.38 -15.74 -3.11
C THR A 124 1.15 -15.78 -2.22
N LEU A 125 0.01 -15.37 -2.78
CA LEU A 125 -1.26 -15.47 -2.07
C LEU A 125 -1.71 -16.92 -1.97
N THR A 126 -2.29 -17.31 -0.84
CA THR A 126 -2.98 -18.60 -0.72
C THR A 126 -4.25 -18.62 -1.60
N ALA A 127 -4.84 -19.82 -1.80
CA ALA A 127 -6.09 -19.94 -2.55
C ALA A 127 -7.24 -19.16 -1.88
N GLU A 128 -7.29 -19.19 -0.53
CA GLU A 128 -8.25 -18.44 0.27
C GLU A 128 -8.07 -16.94 0.11
N GLN A 129 -6.82 -16.46 0.14
CA GLN A 129 -6.48 -15.04 -0.08
C GLN A 129 -6.82 -14.61 -1.50
N ARG A 130 -6.50 -15.41 -2.53
CA ARG A 130 -6.90 -15.12 -3.92
C ARG A 130 -8.42 -15.00 -4.07
N ASN A 131 -9.19 -15.86 -3.40
CA ASN A 131 -10.64 -15.78 -3.40
C ASN A 131 -11.14 -14.52 -2.65
N ARG A 132 -10.59 -14.23 -1.46
CA ARG A 132 -10.97 -13.08 -0.63
C ARG A 132 -10.71 -11.75 -1.35
N TYR A 133 -9.54 -11.60 -1.93
CA TYR A 133 -9.09 -10.34 -2.55
C TYR A 133 -9.30 -10.30 -4.06
N GLN A 134 -10.08 -11.23 -4.63
CA GLN A 134 -10.27 -11.36 -6.08
C GLN A 134 -10.57 -10.03 -6.78
N ARG A 135 -11.36 -9.15 -6.16
CA ARG A 135 -11.73 -7.85 -6.76
C ARG A 135 -10.55 -6.87 -6.81
N HIS A 136 -9.65 -6.91 -5.84
CA HIS A 136 -8.39 -6.16 -5.87
C HIS A 136 -7.45 -6.70 -6.94
N LEU A 137 -7.36 -8.01 -7.08
CA LEU A 137 -6.47 -8.64 -8.06
C LEU A 137 -6.84 -8.33 -9.51
N LEU A 138 -8.10 -7.96 -9.78
CA LEU A 138 -8.57 -7.55 -11.10
C LEU A 138 -8.21 -6.09 -11.45
N LEU A 139 -7.79 -5.29 -10.48
CA LEU A 139 -7.34 -3.92 -10.72
C LEU A 139 -5.87 -3.95 -11.14
N PRO A 140 -5.50 -3.49 -12.34
CA PRO A 140 -4.11 -3.51 -12.80
C PRO A 140 -3.14 -2.76 -11.86
N GLU A 141 -3.64 -1.71 -11.19
CA GLU A 141 -2.87 -0.88 -10.26
C GLU A 141 -2.61 -1.57 -8.92
N VAL A 142 -3.36 -2.61 -8.58
CA VAL A 142 -3.21 -3.39 -7.35
C VAL A 142 -2.57 -4.74 -7.67
N GLY A 143 -3.29 -5.60 -8.39
CA GLY A 143 -2.84 -6.95 -8.74
C GLY A 143 -2.44 -7.78 -7.52
N GLU A 144 -1.70 -8.85 -7.75
CA GLU A 144 -1.16 -9.69 -6.68
C GLU A 144 -0.04 -9.00 -5.90
N GLU A 145 0.81 -8.24 -6.59
CA GLU A 145 1.91 -7.49 -5.97
C GLU A 145 1.38 -6.44 -4.98
N GLY A 146 0.38 -5.64 -5.38
CA GLY A 146 -0.23 -4.66 -4.49
C GLY A 146 -0.94 -5.31 -3.30
N GLN A 147 -1.61 -6.45 -3.52
CA GLN A 147 -2.25 -7.18 -2.42
C GLN A 147 -1.23 -7.74 -1.43
N LEU A 148 -0.08 -8.20 -1.88
CA LEU A 148 1.02 -8.63 -1.01
C LEU A 148 1.59 -7.45 -0.22
N LYS A 149 1.74 -6.26 -0.83
CA LYS A 149 2.13 -5.03 -0.12
C LYS A 149 1.14 -4.68 1.00
N LEU A 150 -0.17 -4.81 0.75
CA LEU A 150 -1.18 -4.60 1.79
C LEU A 150 -1.05 -5.61 2.94
N LEU A 151 -0.86 -6.89 2.62
CA LEU A 151 -0.67 -7.95 3.62
C LEU A 151 0.63 -7.81 4.44
N ASP A 152 1.62 -7.11 3.92
CA ASP A 152 2.88 -6.84 4.63
C ASP A 152 2.85 -5.51 5.41
N ALA A 153 1.89 -4.64 5.11
CA ALA A 153 1.78 -3.32 5.71
C ALA A 153 1.23 -3.34 7.14
N SER A 154 1.64 -2.35 7.91
CA SER A 154 1.23 -2.13 9.30
C SER A 154 0.62 -0.73 9.45
N VAL A 155 -0.63 -0.63 9.88
CA VAL A 155 -1.33 0.64 10.11
C VAL A 155 -1.77 0.77 11.56
N LEU A 156 -1.46 1.91 12.19
CA LEU A 156 -1.95 2.24 13.52
C LEU A 156 -3.18 3.15 13.42
N LEU A 157 -4.25 2.78 14.09
CA LEU A 157 -5.43 3.64 14.27
C LEU A 157 -5.39 4.27 15.66
N LEU A 158 -5.39 5.59 15.72
CA LEU A 158 -5.58 6.33 16.95
C LEU A 158 -7.07 6.55 17.18
N GLY A 159 -7.65 5.70 18.00
CA GLY A 159 -9.09 5.68 18.34
C GLY A 159 -9.88 4.59 17.59
N ALA A 160 -10.74 3.90 18.33
CA ALA A 160 -11.75 2.96 17.84
C ALA A 160 -13.15 3.61 17.87
N GLY A 161 -13.20 4.92 17.72
CA GLY A 161 -14.41 5.74 17.74
C GLY A 161 -15.10 5.86 16.38
N GLY A 162 -15.74 7.00 16.13
CA GLY A 162 -16.51 7.25 14.91
C GLY A 162 -15.68 7.18 13.63
N LEU A 163 -14.52 7.85 13.58
CA LEU A 163 -13.60 7.84 12.43
C LEU A 163 -12.84 6.51 12.32
N GLY A 164 -12.33 6.02 13.45
CA GLY A 164 -11.57 4.77 13.48
C GLY A 164 -12.38 3.54 13.10
N SER A 165 -13.69 3.52 13.38
CA SER A 165 -14.58 2.39 13.07
C SER A 165 -14.61 2.05 11.57
N PRO A 166 -15.04 2.94 10.68
CA PRO A 166 -15.06 2.65 9.25
C PRO A 166 -13.66 2.48 8.67
N ALA A 167 -12.68 3.28 9.15
CA ALA A 167 -11.30 3.14 8.69
C ALA A 167 -10.74 1.74 8.99
N ALA A 168 -10.87 1.25 10.21
CA ALA A 168 -10.42 -0.08 10.61
C ALA A 168 -11.11 -1.20 9.81
N MET A 169 -12.43 -1.08 9.60
CA MET A 169 -13.19 -2.09 8.84
C MET A 169 -12.70 -2.19 7.40
N TYR A 170 -12.51 -1.05 6.71
CA TYR A 170 -12.06 -1.07 5.32
C TYR A 170 -10.59 -1.49 5.18
N LEU A 171 -9.71 -1.09 6.10
CA LEU A 171 -8.32 -1.55 6.11
C LEU A 171 -8.21 -3.06 6.37
N ALA A 172 -9.00 -3.58 7.31
CA ALA A 172 -9.07 -5.02 7.55
C ALA A 172 -9.65 -5.77 6.34
N ALA A 173 -10.76 -5.29 5.76
CA ALA A 173 -11.36 -5.89 4.57
C ALA A 173 -10.41 -5.88 3.37
N ALA A 174 -9.60 -4.82 3.22
CA ALA A 174 -8.58 -4.71 2.17
C ALA A 174 -7.38 -5.64 2.40
N GLY A 175 -7.21 -6.20 3.60
CA GLY A 175 -6.12 -7.11 3.93
C GLY A 175 -4.83 -6.41 4.32
N VAL A 176 -4.90 -5.27 5.00
CA VAL A 176 -3.73 -4.69 5.69
C VAL A 176 -3.30 -5.66 6.78
N GLY A 177 -2.06 -6.17 6.67
CA GLY A 177 -1.63 -7.34 7.46
C GLY A 177 -1.57 -7.14 8.96
N LYS A 178 -1.22 -5.92 9.42
CA LYS A 178 -1.22 -5.57 10.85
C LYS A 178 -2.01 -4.29 11.10
N LEU A 179 -2.98 -4.34 12.00
CA LEU A 179 -3.72 -3.18 12.48
C LEU A 179 -3.50 -2.99 13.97
N GLY A 180 -2.81 -1.91 14.35
CA GLY A 180 -2.75 -1.45 15.73
C GLY A 180 -3.93 -0.56 16.06
N ILE A 181 -4.53 -0.70 17.24
CA ILE A 181 -5.65 0.12 17.69
C ILE A 181 -5.35 0.64 19.09
N VAL A 182 -5.28 1.96 19.22
CA VAL A 182 -5.08 2.65 20.50
C VAL A 182 -6.37 3.29 20.93
N ASP A 183 -6.96 2.82 22.02
CA ASP A 183 -8.16 3.41 22.64
C ASP A 183 -8.26 2.95 24.10
N MET A 184 -8.59 3.83 25.02
CA MET A 184 -8.71 3.49 26.44
C MET A 184 -10.14 3.42 26.95
N ASP A 185 -11.11 3.69 26.10
CA ASP A 185 -12.52 3.76 26.47
C ASP A 185 -13.19 2.40 26.50
N VAL A 186 -14.39 2.39 27.03
CA VAL A 186 -15.36 1.27 26.94
C VAL A 186 -16.44 1.58 25.91
N VAL A 187 -17.06 0.54 25.40
CA VAL A 187 -18.24 0.65 24.53
C VAL A 187 -19.42 1.16 25.33
N ASP A 188 -20.05 2.25 24.87
CA ASP A 188 -21.25 2.83 25.44
C ASP A 188 -22.36 2.85 24.40
N GLU A 189 -23.62 2.66 24.84
CA GLU A 189 -24.77 2.63 23.94
C GLU A 189 -24.92 3.92 23.12
N SER A 190 -24.61 5.07 23.70
CA SER A 190 -24.64 6.38 23.02
C SER A 190 -23.62 6.52 21.89
N ASN A 191 -22.65 5.63 21.84
CA ASN A 191 -21.61 5.60 20.79
C ASN A 191 -22.08 4.86 19.55
N LEU A 192 -23.01 3.90 19.67
CA LEU A 192 -23.35 2.95 18.62
C LEU A 192 -23.96 3.60 17.36
N GLN A 193 -24.52 4.80 17.49
CA GLN A 193 -25.08 5.57 16.36
C GLN A 193 -23.98 5.97 15.32
N ARG A 194 -22.65 5.87 15.65
CA ARG A 194 -21.55 6.22 14.77
C ARG A 194 -20.34 5.30 14.88
N GLN A 195 -20.21 4.50 15.91
CA GLN A 195 -19.06 3.60 16.15
C GLN A 195 -19.39 2.16 15.74
N ILE A 196 -19.47 1.93 14.43
CA ILE A 196 -19.97 0.68 13.82
C ILE A 196 -19.10 -0.57 14.04
N LEU A 197 -17.92 -0.41 14.62
CA LEU A 197 -17.10 -1.54 15.10
C LEU A 197 -17.74 -2.29 16.27
N HIS A 198 -18.60 -1.61 17.00
CA HIS A 198 -19.19 -2.09 18.26
C HIS A 198 -20.66 -2.43 18.07
N ASN A 199 -21.23 -3.15 19.01
CA ASN A 199 -22.64 -3.53 19.03
C ASN A 199 -23.18 -3.63 20.47
N LEU A 200 -24.50 -3.86 20.62
CA LEU A 200 -25.16 -3.94 21.92
C LEU A 200 -24.60 -5.01 22.85
N ASP A 201 -24.18 -6.15 22.29
CA ASP A 201 -23.66 -7.29 23.09
C ASP A 201 -22.30 -6.97 23.74
N ARG A 202 -21.70 -5.83 23.41
CA ARG A 202 -20.34 -5.45 23.85
C ARG A 202 -20.35 -4.16 24.69
N ILE A 203 -21.52 -3.67 25.10
CA ILE A 203 -21.60 -2.53 26.02
C ILE A 203 -20.83 -2.86 27.31
N GLY A 204 -19.89 -1.98 27.68
CA GLY A 204 -18.99 -2.15 28.81
C GLY A 204 -17.67 -2.88 28.49
N ASP A 205 -17.54 -3.56 27.35
CA ASP A 205 -16.26 -4.10 26.89
C ASP A 205 -15.29 -2.95 26.57
N ARG A 206 -13.97 -3.21 26.66
CA ARG A 206 -12.98 -2.28 26.14
C ARG A 206 -13.17 -2.13 24.62
N LYS A 207 -13.10 -0.88 24.11
CA LYS A 207 -13.27 -0.62 22.66
C LYS A 207 -12.26 -1.38 21.82
N VAL A 208 -11.01 -1.49 22.26
CA VAL A 208 -9.97 -2.21 21.55
C VAL A 208 -10.27 -3.71 21.43
N ASP A 209 -10.84 -4.34 22.48
CA ASP A 209 -11.20 -5.75 22.45
C ASP A 209 -12.43 -6.01 21.58
N SER A 210 -13.41 -5.11 21.64
CA SER A 210 -14.60 -5.13 20.78
C SER A 210 -14.20 -4.97 19.30
N ALA A 211 -13.30 -4.05 19.00
CA ALA A 211 -12.76 -3.84 17.67
C ALA A 211 -12.02 -5.10 17.15
N LYS A 212 -11.13 -5.67 17.96
CA LYS A 212 -10.40 -6.90 17.61
C LYS A 212 -11.36 -8.03 17.25
N LYS A 213 -12.41 -8.28 18.05
CA LYS A 213 -13.43 -9.29 17.76
C LYS A 213 -14.09 -9.08 16.40
N THR A 214 -14.45 -7.83 16.07
CA THR A 214 -15.10 -7.49 14.78
C THR A 214 -14.16 -7.69 13.61
N LEU A 215 -12.95 -7.15 13.70
CA LEU A 215 -11.98 -7.16 12.59
C LEU A 215 -11.46 -8.56 12.30
N THR A 216 -11.16 -9.36 13.33
CA THR A 216 -10.74 -10.77 13.15
C THR A 216 -11.85 -11.63 12.54
N ALA A 217 -13.11 -11.36 12.90
CA ALA A 217 -14.25 -12.05 12.29
C ALA A 217 -14.49 -11.62 10.84
N LEU A 218 -14.14 -10.38 10.46
CA LEU A 218 -14.22 -9.89 9.10
C LEU A 218 -13.12 -10.46 8.22
N ASN A 219 -11.87 -10.47 8.72
CA ASN A 219 -10.72 -10.94 7.96
C ASN A 219 -9.68 -11.60 8.87
N PRO A 220 -9.54 -12.94 8.81
CA PRO A 220 -8.59 -13.68 9.64
C PRO A 220 -7.12 -13.49 9.21
N ASP A 221 -6.85 -12.90 8.03
CA ASP A 221 -5.48 -12.62 7.56
C ASP A 221 -4.85 -11.42 8.28
N VAL A 222 -5.66 -10.66 9.04
CA VAL A 222 -5.22 -9.42 9.71
C VAL A 222 -4.83 -9.69 11.16
N ASP A 223 -3.60 -9.34 11.53
CA ASP A 223 -3.15 -9.31 12.93
C ASP A 223 -3.60 -8.00 13.59
N VAL A 224 -4.53 -8.11 14.55
CA VAL A 224 -5.06 -6.97 15.29
C VAL A 224 -4.36 -6.86 16.63
N VAL A 225 -3.51 -5.83 16.77
CA VAL A 225 -2.79 -5.49 18.00
C VAL A 225 -3.55 -4.41 18.76
N THR A 226 -3.84 -4.64 20.04
CA THR A 226 -4.64 -3.74 20.87
C THR A 226 -3.78 -3.03 21.92
N TYR A 227 -3.95 -1.72 22.05
CA TYR A 227 -3.33 -0.88 23.07
C TYR A 227 -4.43 -0.21 23.89
N ASP A 228 -4.78 -0.84 25.02
CA ASP A 228 -5.77 -0.30 25.99
C ASP A 228 -5.09 0.74 26.88
N VAL A 229 -4.65 1.83 26.30
CA VAL A 229 -3.91 2.90 26.96
C VAL A 229 -4.28 4.27 26.42
N ARG A 230 -4.09 5.29 27.22
CA ARG A 230 -4.05 6.68 26.75
C ARG A 230 -2.71 6.93 26.07
N LEU A 231 -2.73 7.46 24.85
CA LEU A 231 -1.52 7.88 24.18
C LEU A 231 -0.89 9.08 24.92
N GLY A 232 0.35 8.95 25.31
CA GLY A 232 1.12 9.94 26.06
C GLY A 232 2.56 10.06 25.58
N ALA A 233 3.28 11.06 26.08
CA ALA A 233 4.68 11.28 25.72
C ALA A 233 5.61 10.14 26.19
N ASP A 234 5.18 9.38 27.15
CA ASP A 234 5.89 8.24 27.76
C ASP A 234 5.76 6.94 26.95
N ASN A 235 4.73 6.79 26.11
CA ASN A 235 4.47 5.53 25.40
C ASN A 235 4.37 5.68 23.87
N ILE A 236 4.19 6.89 23.34
CA ILE A 236 3.90 7.10 21.91
C ILE A 236 5.01 6.58 20.99
N MET A 237 6.27 6.76 21.35
CA MET A 237 7.40 6.34 20.51
C MET A 237 7.48 4.82 20.38
N GLU A 238 7.20 4.09 21.47
CA GLU A 238 7.16 2.63 21.49
C GLU A 238 5.95 2.10 20.71
N ILE A 239 4.78 2.73 20.88
CA ILE A 239 3.54 2.30 20.18
C ILE A 239 3.64 2.52 18.68
N LEU A 240 4.29 3.60 18.22
CA LEU A 240 4.45 3.91 16.79
C LEU A 240 5.50 3.03 16.10
N ASP A 241 6.37 2.39 16.84
CA ASP A 241 7.46 1.58 16.26
C ASP A 241 6.93 0.43 15.43
N GLY A 242 7.41 0.31 14.19
CA GLY A 242 7.03 -0.74 13.25
C GLY A 242 5.65 -0.55 12.60
N TYR A 243 5.12 0.67 12.57
CA TYR A 243 3.96 1.03 11.75
C TYR A 243 4.37 1.91 10.58
N ASP A 244 3.79 1.65 9.40
CA ASP A 244 4.08 2.36 8.15
C ASP A 244 3.23 3.63 8.00
N VAL A 245 2.00 3.61 8.53
CA VAL A 245 1.01 4.70 8.41
C VAL A 245 0.21 4.80 9.71
N VAL A 246 -0.14 6.03 10.10
CA VAL A 246 -1.10 6.27 11.19
C VAL A 246 -2.39 6.86 10.63
N VAL A 247 -3.53 6.34 11.05
CA VAL A 247 -4.86 6.94 10.83
C VAL A 247 -5.28 7.67 12.11
N ASP A 248 -5.38 8.99 12.01
CA ASP A 248 -5.75 9.86 13.13
C ASP A 248 -7.27 9.95 13.26
N GLY A 249 -7.82 9.29 14.26
CA GLY A 249 -9.20 9.40 14.72
C GLY A 249 -9.34 10.12 16.06
N ALA A 250 -8.31 10.88 16.50
CA ALA A 250 -8.34 11.63 17.76
C ALA A 250 -9.41 12.73 17.73
N ASP A 251 -10.07 12.92 18.85
CA ASP A 251 -11.10 13.94 19.05
C ASP A 251 -10.61 15.19 19.83
N ASN A 252 -9.29 15.25 20.11
CA ASN A 252 -8.71 16.33 20.89
C ASN A 252 -7.35 16.82 20.35
N PHE A 253 -7.08 18.10 20.53
CA PHE A 253 -5.85 18.74 20.06
C PHE A 253 -4.57 18.22 20.71
N PRO A 254 -4.50 18.01 22.04
CA PRO A 254 -3.28 17.51 22.67
C PRO A 254 -2.78 16.20 22.05
N SER A 255 -3.66 15.26 21.76
CA SER A 255 -3.30 13.99 21.11
C SER A 255 -2.78 14.21 19.69
N ARG A 256 -3.38 15.13 18.93
CA ARG A 256 -2.95 15.48 17.56
C ARG A 256 -1.56 16.10 17.51
N TYR A 257 -1.26 17.03 18.41
CA TYR A 257 0.09 17.64 18.51
C TYR A 257 1.14 16.61 18.94
N LEU A 258 0.79 15.78 19.93
CA LEU A 258 1.69 14.71 20.38
C LEU A 258 1.97 13.73 19.24
N LEU A 259 0.93 13.32 18.50
CA LEU A 259 1.08 12.44 17.33
C LEU A 259 1.95 13.10 16.26
N ASN A 260 1.71 14.37 15.93
CA ASN A 260 2.51 15.11 14.97
C ASN A 260 4.00 15.10 15.35
N ASP A 261 4.31 15.46 16.59
CA ASP A 261 5.69 15.60 17.04
C ASP A 261 6.46 14.26 17.03
N ALA A 262 5.76 13.16 17.32
CA ALA A 262 6.33 11.82 17.28
C ALA A 262 6.50 11.31 15.85
N THR A 263 5.48 11.46 15.00
CA THR A 263 5.50 10.97 13.61
C THR A 263 6.48 11.74 12.73
N VAL A 264 6.68 13.03 12.97
CA VAL A 264 7.74 13.84 12.32
C VAL A 264 9.13 13.27 12.65
N LYS A 265 9.39 12.87 13.89
CA LYS A 265 10.69 12.26 14.29
C LYS A 265 10.91 10.89 13.64
N LEU A 266 9.84 10.12 13.46
CA LEU A 266 9.90 8.75 12.93
C LEU A 266 9.76 8.71 11.39
N GLY A 267 9.38 9.83 10.76
CA GLY A 267 9.11 9.86 9.31
C GLY A 267 7.85 9.11 8.89
N ILE A 268 6.88 8.91 9.81
CA ILE A 268 5.65 8.15 9.55
C ILE A 268 4.55 9.09 9.06
N PRO A 269 3.91 8.83 7.91
CA PRO A 269 2.79 9.62 7.43
C PRO A 269 1.54 9.41 8.29
N VAL A 270 0.76 10.48 8.46
CA VAL A 270 -0.50 10.50 9.21
C VAL A 270 -1.65 10.84 8.27
N VAL A 271 -2.63 9.98 8.17
CA VAL A 271 -3.90 10.27 7.50
C VAL A 271 -4.84 10.89 8.52
N HIS A 272 -4.91 12.21 8.50
CA HIS A 272 -5.71 13.00 9.42
C HIS A 272 -7.16 13.08 8.96
N GLY A 273 -8.09 12.91 9.89
CA GLY A 273 -9.53 13.15 9.73
C GLY A 273 -10.09 14.04 10.85
N SER A 274 -11.03 14.89 10.51
CA SER A 274 -11.75 15.70 11.46
C SER A 274 -13.21 15.85 11.05
N ILE A 275 -14.12 15.89 12.02
CA ILE A 275 -15.55 16.04 11.79
C ILE A 275 -16.14 17.04 12.78
N PHE A 276 -17.12 17.81 12.33
CA PHE A 276 -17.86 18.74 13.16
C PHE A 276 -19.27 18.92 12.60
N ARG A 277 -20.29 18.56 13.35
CA ARG A 277 -21.72 18.64 12.94
C ARG A 277 -22.01 17.97 11.60
N PHE A 278 -21.99 18.71 10.50
CA PHE A 278 -22.23 18.26 9.12
C PHE A 278 -20.98 18.39 8.24
N GLU A 279 -19.87 18.82 8.79
CA GLU A 279 -18.61 19.06 8.05
C GLU A 279 -17.57 17.99 8.39
N GLY A 280 -16.81 17.59 7.39
CA GLY A 280 -15.68 16.67 7.51
C GLY A 280 -14.47 17.18 6.78
N GLN A 281 -13.28 16.81 7.24
CA GLN A 281 -12.02 17.17 6.64
C GLN A 281 -11.08 15.97 6.62
N VAL A 282 -10.33 15.81 5.54
CA VAL A 282 -9.27 14.79 5.41
C VAL A 282 -8.05 15.41 4.74
N THR A 283 -6.88 15.08 5.25
CA THR A 283 -5.58 15.39 4.63
C THR A 283 -4.55 14.33 5.03
N VAL A 284 -3.40 14.33 4.37
CA VAL A 284 -2.24 13.51 4.73
C VAL A 284 -1.10 14.43 5.14
N PHE A 285 -0.61 14.25 6.35
CA PHE A 285 0.64 14.84 6.82
C PHE A 285 1.76 13.84 6.62
N ASP A 286 2.60 14.07 5.62
CA ASP A 286 3.74 13.23 5.33
C ASP A 286 5.03 14.01 5.62
N PRO A 287 5.73 13.70 6.72
CA PRO A 287 6.96 14.39 7.08
C PRO A 287 8.06 14.32 6.02
N ARG A 288 8.00 13.30 5.17
CA ARG A 288 8.96 13.14 4.06
C ARG A 288 8.76 14.19 2.97
N ASN A 289 7.55 14.73 2.85
CA ASN A 289 7.16 15.79 1.90
C ASN A 289 7.13 17.18 2.54
N GLY A 290 7.44 17.27 3.84
CA GLY A 290 7.61 18.53 4.55
C GLY A 290 6.33 19.21 5.05
N VAL A 291 5.13 18.61 4.89
CA VAL A 291 3.86 19.16 5.41
C VAL A 291 3.43 18.39 6.65
N THR A 292 3.19 19.10 7.75
CA THR A 292 2.84 18.56 9.05
C THR A 292 1.57 19.18 9.61
N TYR A 293 1.00 18.61 10.67
CA TYR A 293 -0.17 19.17 11.34
C TYR A 293 0.08 20.59 11.86
N ARG A 294 1.31 20.89 12.32
CA ARG A 294 1.68 22.20 12.83
C ARG A 294 1.80 23.26 11.72
N ASP A 295 2.00 22.88 10.47
CA ASP A 295 1.98 23.81 9.35
C ASP A 295 0.53 24.27 9.06
N MET A 296 -0.44 23.34 9.19
CA MET A 296 -1.86 23.69 9.07
C MET A 296 -2.39 24.45 10.29
N LEU A 297 -2.02 24.01 11.49
CA LEU A 297 -2.52 24.56 12.75
C LEU A 297 -1.38 24.67 13.78
N PRO A 298 -0.62 25.79 13.78
CA PRO A 298 0.56 25.98 14.64
C PRO A 298 0.23 25.91 16.13
N GLU A 299 -0.91 26.44 16.53
CA GLU A 299 -1.40 26.47 17.92
C GLU A 299 -2.87 26.02 18.00
N ALA A 300 -3.22 25.37 19.09
CA ALA A 300 -4.61 24.96 19.32
C ALA A 300 -5.52 26.20 19.46
N PRO A 301 -6.70 26.22 18.81
CA PRO A 301 -7.64 27.30 19.01
C PRO A 301 -8.13 27.32 20.47
N PRO A 302 -8.53 28.49 20.98
CA PRO A 302 -9.16 28.58 22.30
C PRO A 302 -10.34 27.61 22.42
N ALA A 303 -10.49 26.99 23.59
CA ALA A 303 -11.50 25.95 23.82
C ALA A 303 -12.96 26.41 23.49
N GLU A 304 -13.24 27.69 23.65
CA GLU A 304 -14.54 28.30 23.31
C GLU A 304 -14.86 28.27 21.79
N PHE A 305 -13.84 28.20 20.92
CA PHE A 305 -14.01 28.14 19.46
C PHE A 305 -13.87 26.71 18.91
N ALA A 306 -13.59 25.73 19.76
CA ALA A 306 -13.38 24.35 19.34
C ALA A 306 -14.10 23.35 20.28
N PRO A 307 -15.46 23.42 20.38
CA PRO A 307 -16.22 22.47 21.18
C PRO A 307 -16.01 21.05 20.69
N SER A 308 -16.00 20.10 21.62
CA SER A 308 -15.90 18.67 21.30
C SER A 308 -17.14 18.17 20.53
N CYS A 309 -16.99 17.03 19.84
CA CYS A 309 -18.14 16.38 19.17
C CYS A 309 -19.23 15.99 20.15
N ALA A 310 -18.93 15.79 21.44
CA ALA A 310 -19.89 15.50 22.48
C ALA A 310 -20.74 16.72 22.80
N GLU A 311 -20.18 17.92 22.70
CA GLU A 311 -20.87 19.19 22.98
C GLU A 311 -21.61 19.73 21.74
N ALA A 312 -21.03 19.62 20.56
CA ALA A 312 -21.55 20.18 19.33
C ALA A 312 -22.54 19.25 18.60
N GLY A 313 -22.48 17.94 18.88
CA GLY A 313 -23.17 16.90 18.13
C GLY A 313 -22.49 16.57 16.80
N VAL A 314 -22.79 15.41 16.25
CA VAL A 314 -22.32 14.94 14.95
C VAL A 314 -23.34 14.01 14.31
N LEU A 315 -23.57 14.19 13.00
CA LEU A 315 -24.39 13.26 12.23
C LEU A 315 -23.66 11.92 12.08
N GLY A 316 -24.27 10.81 12.56
CA GLY A 316 -23.59 9.52 12.73
C GLY A 316 -23.00 8.92 11.46
N VAL A 317 -23.54 9.22 10.28
CA VAL A 317 -22.99 8.77 9.00
C VAL A 317 -21.73 9.54 8.56
N LEU A 318 -21.53 10.76 9.05
CA LEU A 318 -20.42 11.62 8.63
C LEU A 318 -19.05 11.00 8.92
N PRO A 319 -18.75 10.48 10.12
CA PRO A 319 -17.50 9.75 10.33
C PRO A 319 -17.35 8.51 9.43
N GLY A 320 -18.47 7.91 8.99
CA GLY A 320 -18.44 6.84 7.98
C GLY A 320 -17.82 7.30 6.65
N ILE A 321 -18.21 8.46 6.16
CA ILE A 321 -17.67 9.05 4.91
C ILE A 321 -16.20 9.41 5.11
N VAL A 322 -15.89 10.20 6.14
CA VAL A 322 -14.54 10.70 6.41
C VAL A 322 -13.56 9.56 6.70
N GLY A 323 -13.92 8.60 7.56
CA GLY A 323 -13.07 7.46 7.90
C GLY A 323 -12.86 6.50 6.72
N SER A 324 -13.82 6.39 5.79
CA SER A 324 -13.62 5.64 4.55
C SER A 324 -12.63 6.33 3.62
N ILE A 325 -12.62 7.66 3.55
CA ILE A 325 -11.61 8.43 2.82
C ILE A 325 -10.24 8.26 3.48
N GLN A 326 -10.17 8.26 4.82
CA GLN A 326 -8.92 7.98 5.54
C GLN A 326 -8.38 6.58 5.20
N ALA A 327 -9.22 5.55 5.16
CA ALA A 327 -8.80 4.20 4.75
C ALA A 327 -8.27 4.19 3.31
N LEU A 328 -8.95 4.89 2.39
CA LEU A 328 -8.51 5.00 0.99
C LEU A 328 -7.13 5.65 0.89
N GLU A 329 -6.90 6.77 1.58
CA GLU A 329 -5.59 7.45 1.56
C GLU A 329 -4.49 6.59 2.19
N ALA A 330 -4.76 5.85 3.26
CA ALA A 330 -3.82 4.90 3.84
C ALA A 330 -3.45 3.78 2.85
N ILE A 331 -4.43 3.20 2.14
CA ILE A 331 -4.20 2.21 1.08
C ILE A 331 -3.36 2.81 -0.06
N LYS A 332 -3.66 4.03 -0.50
CA LYS A 332 -2.88 4.72 -1.54
C LYS A 332 -1.43 4.94 -1.12
N LEU A 333 -1.19 5.35 0.13
CA LEU A 333 0.17 5.50 0.67
C LEU A 333 0.95 4.18 0.66
N ILE A 334 0.31 3.07 1.07
CA ILE A 334 0.92 1.73 1.10
C ILE A 334 1.26 1.26 -0.32
N LEU A 335 0.34 1.46 -1.26
CA LEU A 335 0.50 1.00 -2.64
C LEU A 335 1.33 1.95 -3.51
N GLY A 336 1.54 3.20 -3.07
CA GLY A 336 2.18 4.23 -3.89
C GLY A 336 1.31 4.64 -5.08
N LEU A 337 -0.01 4.72 -4.92
CA LEU A 337 -0.96 4.96 -5.99
C LEU A 337 -1.49 6.39 -6.01
N GLY A 338 -1.59 6.94 -7.22
CA GLY A 338 -2.28 8.20 -7.52
C GLY A 338 -1.71 9.41 -6.77
N ASP A 339 -2.41 10.55 -6.90
CA ASP A 339 -2.09 11.76 -6.15
C ASP A 339 -2.75 11.68 -4.76
N GLY A 340 -1.94 11.50 -3.71
CA GLY A 340 -2.41 11.54 -2.33
C GLY A 340 -2.79 12.94 -1.86
N LEU A 341 -3.38 13.03 -0.67
CA LEU A 341 -3.75 14.30 -0.04
C LEU A 341 -2.60 15.00 0.71
N SER A 342 -1.35 14.61 0.47
CA SER A 342 -0.21 15.33 1.04
C SER A 342 -0.13 16.76 0.47
N GLY A 343 -0.14 17.77 1.36
CA GLY A 343 -0.19 19.17 0.99
C GLY A 343 -1.56 19.67 0.47
N ARG A 344 -2.61 18.83 0.58
CA ARG A 344 -3.98 19.16 0.18
C ARG A 344 -4.97 18.77 1.29
N LEU A 345 -5.89 19.66 1.62
CA LEU A 345 -6.99 19.40 2.53
C LEU A 345 -8.29 19.30 1.74
N VAL A 346 -8.98 18.19 1.85
CA VAL A 346 -10.35 18.04 1.33
C VAL A 346 -11.33 18.29 2.46
N ALA A 347 -12.20 19.29 2.30
CA ALA A 347 -13.33 19.57 3.17
C ALA A 347 -14.62 19.07 2.51
N PHE A 348 -15.45 18.35 3.27
CA PHE A 348 -16.75 17.84 2.87
C PHE A 348 -17.83 18.54 3.67
N ASP A 349 -18.84 19.09 3.00
CA ASP A 349 -20.05 19.64 3.60
C ASP A 349 -21.24 18.73 3.25
N ALA A 350 -21.81 18.08 4.27
CA ALA A 350 -22.91 17.14 4.11
C ALA A 350 -24.28 17.82 3.90
N MET A 351 -24.40 19.14 4.16
CA MET A 351 -25.65 19.86 3.96
C MET A 351 -25.92 20.11 2.48
N ASP A 352 -24.88 20.41 1.71
CA ASP A 352 -24.98 20.67 0.26
C ASP A 352 -24.27 19.62 -0.59
N MET A 353 -23.71 18.56 0.03
CA MET A 353 -22.98 17.47 -0.63
C MET A 353 -21.81 17.97 -1.46
N SER A 354 -21.09 19.00 -0.98
CA SER A 354 -19.95 19.57 -1.69
C SER A 354 -18.62 19.12 -1.11
N PHE A 355 -17.64 18.97 -2.00
CA PHE A 355 -16.24 18.80 -1.66
C PHE A 355 -15.46 20.03 -2.10
N ARG A 356 -14.64 20.56 -1.22
CA ARG A 356 -13.75 21.68 -1.49
C ARG A 356 -12.31 21.27 -1.19
N GLU A 357 -11.40 21.64 -2.05
CA GLU A 357 -9.97 21.36 -1.87
C GLU A 357 -9.23 22.65 -1.56
N TYR A 358 -8.34 22.57 -0.56
CA TYR A 358 -7.45 23.65 -0.16
C TYR A 358 -6.00 23.15 -0.25
N ARG A 359 -5.07 23.99 -0.66
CA ARG A 359 -3.63 23.72 -0.57
C ARG A 359 -3.12 24.14 0.80
N LEU A 360 -2.31 23.28 1.43
CA LEU A 360 -1.66 23.54 2.72
C LEU A 360 -0.26 24.11 2.51
#